data_2bc697506d0b0c309c234900004a4054
#
_entry.id   2bc697506d0b0c309c234900004a4054
#
_cell.length_a   1.000
_cell.length_b   1.000
_cell.length_c   1.000
_cell.angle_alpha   90.00
_cell.angle_beta   90.00
_cell.angle_gamma   90.00
#
_symmetry.space_group_name_H-M   'P 1'
#
loop_
_entity.id
_entity.type
_entity.pdbx_description
1 polymer ?
#
loop_
_entity_poly.entity_id
_entity_poly.type
_entity_poly.pdbx_seq_one_letter_code
_entity_poly.pdbx_strand_id
1 'polypeptide(L)'
;MVPKPENKLTAWYVNEPEKVLDVQRIQQIIGEGAEFYETSSYEDAAAMLERIRQRKKIRYEDRLHLSPHKDDYVSMTEMFRREHKHPDQEVRYFERGTGFLDVRDKSDRWLRLQVGAGHLLVLPAQIYHRFSPATQQEEIVVHRLFEDVDTWTADFRDDQGNQ
;
A
#
# COMPACT_ATOMS: atom_id res chain seq x y z
N MET A 1 -0.64 25.81 12.09
CA MET A 1 -0.14 24.44 11.91
C MET A 1 0.66 24.43 10.63
N VAL A 2 1.96 24.25 10.73
CA VAL A 2 2.80 24.10 9.55
C VAL A 2 2.25 22.91 8.78
N PRO A 3 1.91 23.05 7.49
CA PRO A 3 1.58 21.88 6.71
C PRO A 3 2.78 20.97 6.79
N LYS A 4 2.55 19.78 7.26
CA LYS A 4 3.56 18.76 7.29
C LYS A 4 4.05 18.60 5.86
N PRO A 5 5.35 18.82 5.56
CA PRO A 5 5.90 18.42 4.27
C PRO A 5 5.70 16.93 4.02
N GLU A 6 4.99 16.37 4.84
CA GLU A 6 4.80 15.02 5.26
C GLU A 6 3.72 14.30 4.51
N ASN A 7 2.89 14.94 3.72
CA ASN A 7 1.95 14.24 2.88
C ASN A 7 2.55 13.90 1.52
N LYS A 8 3.87 14.00 1.40
CA LYS A 8 4.54 13.55 0.19
C LYS A 8 4.80 12.05 0.25
N LEU A 9 4.29 11.37 -0.74
CA LEU A 9 4.63 9.98 -0.98
C LEU A 9 6.04 9.93 -1.57
N THR A 10 6.95 9.31 -0.85
CA THR A 10 8.35 9.15 -1.26
C THR A 10 8.71 7.68 -1.29
N ALA A 11 9.74 7.35 -2.08
CA ALA A 11 10.23 5.99 -2.16
C ALA A 11 11.75 5.97 -2.34
N TRP A 12 12.34 4.82 -2.06
CA TRP A 12 13.75 4.53 -2.32
C TRP A 12 13.93 3.03 -2.46
N TYR A 13 14.95 2.63 -3.16
CA TYR A 13 15.34 1.23 -3.14
C TYR A 13 15.94 0.89 -1.78
N VAL A 14 15.58 -0.26 -1.22
CA VAL A 14 15.98 -0.65 0.14
C VAL A 14 17.49 -0.63 0.32
N ASN A 15 18.26 -0.94 -0.73
CA ASN A 15 19.73 -0.90 -0.70
C ASN A 15 20.32 0.46 -1.10
N GLU A 16 19.50 1.47 -1.43
CA GLU A 16 19.93 2.81 -1.79
C GLU A 16 19.08 3.89 -1.11
N PRO A 17 18.98 3.88 0.25
CA PRO A 17 18.02 4.72 0.97
C PRO A 17 18.30 6.23 0.84
N GLU A 18 19.48 6.63 0.44
CA GLU A 18 19.84 8.03 0.23
C GLU A 18 19.28 8.62 -1.07
N LYS A 19 18.82 7.78 -1.99
CA LYS A 19 18.24 8.23 -3.27
C LYS A 19 16.73 8.24 -3.21
N VAL A 20 16.18 9.34 -2.73
CA VAL A 20 14.72 9.50 -2.57
C VAL A 20 14.07 9.82 -3.91
N LEU A 21 13.01 9.09 -4.22
CA LEU A 21 12.24 9.20 -5.45
C LEU A 21 10.87 9.82 -5.18
N ASP A 22 10.38 10.63 -6.12
CA ASP A 22 9.05 11.24 -6.06
C ASP A 22 7.97 10.36 -6.71
N VAL A 23 6.73 10.80 -6.59
CA VAL A 23 5.56 10.09 -7.14
C VAL A 23 5.70 9.80 -8.63
N GLN A 24 6.19 10.76 -9.40
CA GLN A 24 6.34 10.59 -10.85
C GLN A 24 7.33 9.48 -11.17
N ARG A 25 8.44 9.43 -10.43
CA ARG A 25 9.45 8.38 -10.63
C ARG A 25 8.95 7.01 -10.18
N ILE A 26 8.23 6.95 -9.07
CA ILE A 26 7.58 5.72 -8.59
C ILE A 26 6.64 5.17 -9.66
N GLN A 27 5.81 6.03 -10.24
CA GLN A 27 4.88 5.69 -11.31
C GLN A 27 5.62 5.10 -12.52
N GLN A 28 6.72 5.69 -12.92
CA GLN A 28 7.54 5.19 -14.04
C GLN A 28 8.13 3.82 -13.76
N ILE A 29 8.61 3.59 -12.54
CA ILE A 29 9.26 2.33 -12.15
C ILE A 29 8.26 1.19 -12.11
N ILE A 30 7.11 1.40 -11.45
CA ILE A 30 6.08 0.37 -11.31
C ILE A 30 5.32 0.18 -12.61
N GLY A 31 5.03 1.27 -13.31
CA GLY A 31 4.50 1.24 -14.66
C GLY A 31 2.99 1.21 -14.75
N GLU A 32 2.51 0.63 -15.83
CA GLU A 32 1.10 0.64 -16.18
C GLU A 32 0.22 -0.02 -15.11
N GLY A 33 -0.90 0.62 -14.81
CA GLY A 33 -1.86 0.14 -13.81
C GLY A 33 -1.59 0.66 -12.40
N ALA A 34 -0.44 1.27 -12.15
CA ALA A 34 -0.15 1.90 -10.86
C ALA A 34 -0.64 3.35 -10.84
N GLU A 35 -1.26 3.74 -9.73
CA GLU A 35 -1.70 5.11 -9.50
C GLU A 35 -1.35 5.52 -8.07
N PHE A 36 -0.86 6.74 -7.90
CA PHE A 36 -0.45 7.25 -6.60
C PHE A 36 -0.96 8.68 -6.42
N TYR A 37 -1.66 8.91 -5.32
CA TYR A 37 -2.27 10.20 -5.02
C TYR A 37 -1.95 10.64 -3.59
N GLU A 38 -1.67 11.92 -3.44
CA GLU A 38 -1.52 12.60 -2.16
C GLU A 38 -2.78 13.42 -1.94
N THR A 39 -3.69 12.94 -1.08
CA THR A 39 -4.95 13.65 -0.85
C THR A 39 -4.80 14.72 0.23
N SER A 40 -5.52 15.83 0.08
CA SER A 40 -5.42 16.98 0.98
C SER A 40 -6.34 16.90 2.19
N SER A 41 -7.39 16.07 2.10
CA SER A 41 -8.42 15.95 3.12
C SER A 41 -9.17 14.63 2.98
N TYR A 42 -9.97 14.29 3.99
CA TYR A 42 -10.87 13.14 3.91
C TYR A 42 -11.87 13.27 2.76
N GLU A 43 -12.43 14.46 2.55
CA GLU A 43 -13.37 14.74 1.46
C GLU A 43 -12.71 14.56 0.10
N ASP A 44 -11.48 15.01 -0.05
CA ASP A 44 -10.70 14.81 -1.27
C ASP A 44 -10.48 13.31 -1.53
N ALA A 45 -10.05 12.58 -0.52
CA ALA A 45 -9.86 11.12 -0.60
C ALA A 45 -11.17 10.41 -0.95
N ALA A 46 -12.28 10.77 -0.30
CA ALA A 46 -13.58 10.16 -0.53
C ALA A 46 -14.05 10.39 -1.98
N ALA A 47 -13.84 11.58 -2.53
CA ALA A 47 -14.17 11.89 -3.92
C ALA A 47 -13.33 11.07 -4.91
N MET A 48 -12.05 10.89 -4.62
CA MET A 48 -11.17 10.08 -5.46
C MET A 48 -11.51 8.59 -5.38
N LEU A 49 -11.84 8.08 -4.21
CA LEU A 49 -12.27 6.69 -4.03
C LEU A 49 -13.57 6.43 -4.81
N GLU A 50 -14.51 7.35 -4.78
CA GLU A 50 -15.75 7.21 -5.54
C GLU A 50 -15.49 7.16 -7.05
N ARG A 51 -14.62 8.00 -7.57
CA ARG A 51 -14.21 7.94 -8.99
C ARG A 51 -13.55 6.61 -9.34
N ILE A 52 -12.75 6.05 -8.43
CA ILE A 52 -12.12 4.75 -8.61
C ILE A 52 -13.19 3.65 -8.65
N ARG A 53 -14.17 3.69 -7.73
CA ARG A 53 -15.27 2.72 -7.73
C ARG A 53 -16.06 2.72 -9.03
N GLN A 54 -16.31 3.91 -9.59
CA GLN A 54 -17.03 4.04 -10.86
C GLN A 54 -16.23 3.55 -12.06
N ARG A 55 -14.93 3.79 -12.06
CA ARG A 55 -14.04 3.39 -13.14
C ARG A 55 -13.66 1.91 -13.08
N LYS A 56 -13.54 1.36 -11.88
CA LYS A 56 -13.20 -0.03 -11.62
C LYS A 56 -14.39 -0.76 -11.00
N LYS A 57 -14.53 -2.04 -11.30
CA LYS A 57 -15.63 -2.86 -10.77
C LYS A 57 -15.31 -3.35 -9.34
N ILE A 58 -15.31 -2.43 -8.39
CA ILE A 58 -15.06 -2.75 -7.00
C ILE A 58 -16.27 -3.47 -6.40
N ARG A 59 -16.07 -4.67 -5.87
CA ARG A 59 -17.11 -5.49 -5.25
C ARG A 59 -16.87 -5.78 -3.79
N TYR A 60 -15.61 -5.66 -3.33
CA TYR A 60 -15.25 -5.91 -1.95
C TYR A 60 -14.46 -4.73 -1.41
N GLU A 61 -14.85 -4.27 -0.21
CA GLU A 61 -14.15 -3.21 0.49
C GLU A 61 -14.09 -3.57 1.97
N ASP A 62 -12.96 -3.27 2.61
CA ASP A 62 -12.85 -3.33 4.05
C ASP A 62 -12.09 -2.11 4.60
N ARG A 63 -12.16 -1.94 5.89
CA ARG A 63 -11.40 -0.97 6.66
C ARG A 63 -10.62 -1.73 7.70
N LEU A 64 -9.32 -1.85 7.49
CA LEU A 64 -8.43 -2.58 8.37
C LEU A 64 -7.85 -1.63 9.41
N HIS A 65 -7.95 -2.02 10.68
CA HIS A 65 -7.35 -1.27 11.78
C HIS A 65 -6.30 -2.15 12.48
N LEU A 66 -5.03 -1.85 12.25
CA LEU A 66 -3.90 -2.45 12.96
C LEU A 66 -3.58 -1.58 14.18
N SER A 67 -3.74 -2.13 15.39
CA SER A 67 -3.46 -1.39 16.61
C SER A 67 -2.61 -2.23 17.56
N PRO A 68 -1.52 -1.65 18.13
CA PRO A 68 -0.70 -2.35 19.13
C PRO A 68 -1.47 -2.81 20.37
N HIS A 69 -2.67 -2.23 20.59
CA HIS A 69 -3.54 -2.60 21.71
C HIS A 69 -4.44 -3.80 21.45
N LYS A 70 -4.46 -4.30 20.21
CA LYS A 70 -5.24 -5.48 19.84
C LYS A 70 -4.39 -6.74 19.94
N ASP A 71 -5.01 -7.83 20.38
CA ASP A 71 -4.33 -9.13 20.56
C ASP A 71 -3.77 -9.71 19.27
N ASP A 72 -4.38 -9.39 18.13
CA ASP A 72 -3.97 -9.88 16.83
C ASP A 72 -2.92 -9.03 16.12
N TYR A 73 -2.45 -7.96 16.75
CA TYR A 73 -1.50 -7.02 16.12
C TYR A 73 -0.23 -7.69 15.62
N VAL A 74 0.39 -8.51 16.45
CA VAL A 74 1.64 -9.19 16.11
C VAL A 74 1.44 -10.15 14.94
N SER A 75 0.41 -11.00 15.01
CA SER A 75 0.12 -11.98 13.94
C SER A 75 -0.27 -11.31 12.63
N MET A 76 -1.06 -10.24 12.68
CA MET A 76 -1.47 -9.49 11.50
C MET A 76 -0.28 -8.77 10.85
N THR A 77 0.57 -8.12 11.64
CA THR A 77 1.75 -7.43 11.12
C THR A 77 2.77 -8.41 10.54
N GLU A 78 2.95 -9.57 11.13
CA GLU A 78 3.81 -10.63 10.59
C GLU A 78 3.29 -11.13 9.24
N MET A 79 1.98 -11.33 9.12
CA MET A 79 1.37 -11.74 7.87
C MET A 79 1.60 -10.70 6.76
N PHE A 80 1.42 -9.41 7.05
CA PHE A 80 1.61 -8.34 6.07
C PHE A 80 3.07 -8.14 5.67
N ARG A 81 4.02 -8.53 6.50
CA ARG A 81 5.45 -8.49 6.18
C ARG A 81 5.89 -9.56 5.22
N ARG A 82 5.12 -10.62 5.06
CA ARG A 82 5.43 -11.70 4.11
C ARG A 82 5.19 -11.21 2.69
N GLU A 83 6.11 -11.51 1.81
CA GLU A 83 6.00 -11.18 0.40
C GLU A 83 4.84 -11.93 -0.24
N HIS A 84 3.92 -11.20 -0.86
CA HIS A 84 2.72 -11.76 -1.46
C HIS A 84 2.23 -10.91 -2.63
N LYS A 85 1.30 -11.47 -3.39
CA LYS A 85 0.61 -10.78 -4.48
C LYS A 85 -0.88 -11.11 -4.44
N HIS A 86 -1.66 -10.34 -5.17
CA HIS A 86 -3.06 -10.61 -5.43
C HIS A 86 -3.30 -10.82 -6.91
N PRO A 87 -4.30 -11.64 -7.30
CA PRO A 87 -4.55 -11.94 -8.72
C PRO A 87 -5.06 -10.72 -9.49
N ASP A 88 -5.56 -9.72 -8.79
CA ASP A 88 -6.12 -8.51 -9.38
C ASP A 88 -5.51 -7.25 -8.79
N GLN A 89 -5.82 -6.10 -9.37
CA GLN A 89 -5.35 -4.83 -8.83
C GLN A 89 -6.02 -4.53 -7.49
N GLU A 90 -5.32 -3.78 -6.67
CA GLU A 90 -5.69 -3.46 -5.31
C GLU A 90 -5.64 -1.95 -5.10
N VAL A 91 -6.69 -1.40 -4.47
CA VAL A 91 -6.74 0.00 -4.07
C VAL A 91 -6.55 0.08 -2.56
N ARG A 92 -5.68 0.98 -2.11
CA ARG A 92 -5.44 1.25 -0.68
C ARG A 92 -5.50 2.73 -0.40
N TYR A 93 -6.29 3.09 0.59
CA TYR A 93 -6.30 4.45 1.14
C TYR A 93 -5.89 4.39 2.60
N PHE A 94 -4.80 5.10 2.93
CA PHE A 94 -4.30 5.20 4.30
C PHE A 94 -4.99 6.36 5.00
N GLU A 95 -5.86 6.03 5.94
CA GLU A 95 -6.60 7.01 6.74
C GLU A 95 -5.75 7.50 7.91
N ARG A 96 -4.95 6.61 8.51
CA ARG A 96 -4.16 6.90 9.71
C ARG A 96 -2.88 6.09 9.75
N GLY A 97 -1.84 6.69 10.31
CA GLY A 97 -0.58 6.03 10.59
C GLY A 97 0.43 6.16 9.47
N THR A 98 1.63 5.65 9.72
CA THR A 98 2.75 5.65 8.78
C THR A 98 3.33 4.24 8.69
N GLY A 99 3.66 3.83 7.48
CA GLY A 99 4.25 2.53 7.25
C GLY A 99 5.11 2.49 6.00
N PHE A 100 5.67 1.31 5.76
CA PHE A 100 6.48 1.03 4.58
C PHE A 100 5.78 -0.02 3.73
N LEU A 101 5.45 0.35 2.51
CA LEU A 101 4.97 -0.56 1.48
C LEU A 101 6.12 -0.85 0.54
N ASP A 102 6.62 -2.08 0.60
CA ASP A 102 7.67 -2.53 -0.30
C ASP A 102 7.03 -3.23 -1.49
N VAL A 103 7.42 -2.84 -2.69
CA VAL A 103 6.97 -3.47 -3.93
C VAL A 103 8.16 -3.92 -4.74
N ARG A 104 8.00 -5.04 -5.45
CA ARG A 104 9.04 -5.51 -6.39
C ARG A 104 8.94 -4.72 -7.68
N ASP A 105 10.09 -4.24 -8.17
CA ASP A 105 10.17 -3.66 -9.51
C ASP A 105 10.31 -4.76 -10.57
N LYS A 106 10.43 -4.35 -11.84
CA LYS A 106 10.55 -5.29 -12.96
C LYS A 106 11.83 -6.14 -12.94
N SER A 107 12.82 -5.72 -12.16
CA SER A 107 14.07 -6.46 -11.94
C SER A 107 14.08 -7.22 -10.61
N ASP A 108 12.92 -7.39 -10.00
CA ASP A 108 12.73 -8.10 -8.73
C ASP A 108 13.49 -7.46 -7.56
N ARG A 109 13.68 -6.13 -7.59
CA ARG A 109 14.31 -5.36 -6.52
C ARG A 109 13.23 -4.73 -5.63
N TRP A 110 13.53 -4.60 -4.34
CA TRP A 110 12.62 -3.96 -3.40
C TRP A 110 12.68 -2.43 -3.50
N LEU A 111 11.57 -1.85 -3.94
CA LEU A 111 11.28 -0.43 -3.87
C LEU A 111 10.41 -0.18 -2.64
N ARG A 112 10.90 0.62 -1.71
CA ARG A 112 10.18 0.95 -0.47
C ARG A 112 9.45 2.27 -0.62
N LEU A 113 8.13 2.24 -0.48
CA LEU A 113 7.29 3.42 -0.42
C LEU A 113 7.01 3.76 1.03
N GLN A 114 7.31 4.98 1.43
CA GLN A 114 6.87 5.50 2.73
C GLN A 114 5.46 6.06 2.57
N VAL A 115 4.48 5.37 3.17
CA VAL A 115 3.07 5.69 3.05
C VAL A 115 2.51 6.16 4.39
N GLY A 116 1.50 7.01 4.33
CA GLY A 116 0.87 7.53 5.53
C GLY A 116 -0.50 8.14 5.24
N ALA A 117 -1.07 8.76 6.28
CA ALA A 117 -2.40 9.35 6.20
C ALA A 117 -2.55 10.27 4.99
N GLY A 118 -3.58 10.06 4.20
CA GLY A 118 -3.89 10.80 2.98
C GLY A 118 -3.38 10.17 1.70
N HIS A 119 -2.54 9.14 1.76
CA HIS A 119 -2.03 8.48 0.56
C HIS A 119 -3.04 7.47 0.03
N LEU A 120 -3.33 7.56 -1.25
CA LEU A 120 -4.22 6.66 -1.98
C LEU A 120 -3.44 6.03 -3.12
N LEU A 121 -3.42 4.70 -3.15
CA LEU A 121 -2.60 3.94 -4.09
C LEU A 121 -3.47 2.94 -4.85
N VAL A 122 -3.16 2.75 -6.13
CA VAL A 122 -3.61 1.61 -6.91
C VAL A 122 -2.38 0.79 -7.28
N LEU A 123 -2.33 -0.45 -6.83
CA LEU A 123 -1.26 -1.38 -7.19
C LEU A 123 -1.72 -2.27 -8.34
N PRO A 124 -0.86 -2.52 -9.33
CA PRO A 124 -1.18 -3.46 -10.41
C PRO A 124 -1.45 -4.87 -9.90
N ALA A 125 -2.21 -5.63 -10.67
CA ALA A 125 -2.36 -7.06 -10.46
C ALA A 125 -1.01 -7.77 -10.49
N GLN A 126 -0.86 -8.83 -9.71
CA GLN A 126 0.31 -9.73 -9.71
C GLN A 126 1.63 -9.10 -9.25
N ILE A 127 1.61 -7.90 -8.67
CA ILE A 127 2.82 -7.29 -8.13
C ILE A 127 3.11 -7.84 -6.72
N TYR A 128 4.31 -8.37 -6.52
CA TYR A 128 4.74 -8.79 -5.19
C TYR A 128 5.00 -7.59 -4.31
N HIS A 129 4.47 -7.62 -3.11
CA HIS A 129 4.60 -6.55 -2.12
C HIS A 129 4.54 -7.10 -0.69
N ARG A 130 4.88 -6.24 0.24
CA ARG A 130 4.77 -6.48 1.68
C ARG A 130 4.61 -5.13 2.40
N PHE A 131 4.02 -5.17 3.58
CA PHE A 131 3.76 -3.96 4.35
C PHE A 131 4.22 -4.13 5.79
N SER A 132 4.78 -3.06 6.36
CA SER A 132 5.10 -2.98 7.79
C SER A 132 4.77 -1.59 8.33
N PRO A 133 4.21 -1.50 9.56
CA PRO A 133 4.13 -0.22 10.26
C PRO A 133 5.53 0.39 10.43
N ALA A 134 5.62 1.72 10.44
CA ALA A 134 6.90 2.41 10.58
C ALA A 134 7.58 2.13 11.92
N THR A 135 6.78 1.91 12.96
CA THR A 135 7.25 1.49 14.28
C THR A 135 6.32 0.42 14.84
N GLN A 136 6.75 -0.26 15.92
CA GLN A 136 5.92 -1.24 16.61
C GLN A 136 4.78 -0.61 17.44
N GLN A 137 4.74 0.71 17.54
CA GLN A 137 3.72 1.48 18.24
C GLN A 137 2.73 2.17 17.32
N GLU A 138 2.87 1.98 16.02
CA GLU A 138 2.06 2.67 15.02
C GLU A 138 0.67 2.07 14.91
N GLU A 139 -0.36 2.92 14.97
CA GLU A 139 -1.70 2.55 14.58
C GLU A 139 -1.90 2.83 13.10
N ILE A 140 -2.34 1.82 12.36
CA ILE A 140 -2.61 1.93 10.93
C ILE A 140 -4.09 1.71 10.69
N VAL A 141 -4.71 2.65 9.97
CA VAL A 141 -6.04 2.48 9.42
C VAL A 141 -5.96 2.60 7.91
N VAL A 142 -6.31 1.53 7.22
CA VAL A 142 -6.25 1.47 5.76
C VAL A 142 -7.55 0.91 5.20
N HIS A 143 -8.09 1.59 4.19
CA HIS A 143 -9.20 1.11 3.38
C HIS A 143 -8.65 0.33 2.20
N ARG A 144 -9.18 -0.88 1.98
CA ARG A 144 -8.78 -1.75 0.88
C ARG A 144 -9.98 -2.03 -0.01
N LEU A 145 -9.79 -1.87 -1.31
CA LEU A 145 -10.82 -2.08 -2.31
C LEU A 145 -10.32 -3.10 -3.34
N PHE A 146 -11.14 -4.09 -3.62
CA PHE A 146 -10.85 -5.18 -4.57
C PHE A 146 -12.00 -5.35 -5.56
N GLU A 147 -11.69 -5.86 -6.74
CA GLU A 147 -12.71 -6.13 -7.77
C GLU A 147 -13.59 -7.32 -7.37
N ASP A 148 -13.05 -8.31 -6.67
CA ASP A 148 -13.81 -9.46 -6.20
C ASP A 148 -13.36 -9.85 -4.80
N VAL A 149 -14.25 -10.52 -4.07
CA VAL A 149 -13.96 -11.05 -2.74
C VAL A 149 -12.81 -12.06 -2.77
N ASP A 150 -12.69 -12.84 -3.82
CA ASP A 150 -11.61 -13.82 -3.96
C ASP A 150 -10.25 -13.17 -4.23
N THR A 151 -10.21 -11.92 -4.71
CA THR A 151 -8.96 -11.25 -5.07
C THR A 151 -8.24 -10.62 -3.88
N TRP A 152 -8.89 -10.51 -2.72
CA TRP A 152 -8.22 -10.06 -1.50
C TRP A 152 -7.31 -11.13 -0.88
N THR A 153 -7.47 -12.38 -1.29
CA THR A 153 -6.66 -13.50 -0.81
C THR A 153 -5.21 -13.32 -1.23
N ALA A 154 -4.30 -13.39 -0.26
CA ALA A 154 -2.88 -13.25 -0.52
C ALA A 154 -2.29 -14.55 -1.08
N ASP A 155 -1.52 -14.44 -2.15
CA ASP A 155 -0.70 -15.52 -2.70
C ASP A 155 0.75 -15.28 -2.23
N PHE A 156 1.17 -16.03 -1.23
CA PHE A 156 2.48 -15.86 -0.60
C PHE A 156 3.59 -16.49 -1.43
N ARG A 157 4.65 -15.73 -1.66
CA ARG A 157 5.77 -16.16 -2.50
C ARG A 157 6.59 -17.27 -1.86
N ASP A 158 6.75 -17.26 -0.54
CA ASP A 158 7.46 -18.29 0.19
C ASP A 158 6.74 -19.65 0.19
N ASP A 159 5.41 -19.66 0.03
CA ASP A 159 4.62 -20.87 -0.12
C ASP A 159 4.85 -21.55 -1.49
N GLN A 160 5.33 -20.82 -2.47
CA GLN A 160 5.61 -21.32 -3.81
C GLN A 160 7.04 -21.84 -3.96
N GLY A 161 7.88 -21.68 -2.97
CA GLY A 161 9.19 -21.42 -3.38
C GLY A 161 10.33 -22.08 -2.76
N ASN A 162 10.30 -23.07 -2.10
CA ASN A 162 11.47 -23.95 -1.95
C ASN A 162 11.37 -25.12 -2.95
N GLN A 163 11.14 -24.74 -4.17
CA GLN A 163 11.26 -25.67 -5.31
C GLN A 163 12.66 -25.58 -5.89
#